data_c28f8cb762b1ccbfcea8a7b02677af9e
#
_entry.id   c28f8cb762b1ccbfcea8a7b02677af9e
#
_cell.length_a   1.000
_cell.length_b   1.000
_cell.length_c   1.000
_cell.angle_alpha   90.00
_cell.angle_beta   90.00
_cell.angle_gamma   90.00
#
_symmetry.space_group_name_H-M   'P 1'
#
loop_
_entity.id
_entity.type
_entity.pdbx_description
1 polymer ?
#
loop_
_entity_poly.entity_id
_entity_poly.type
_entity_poly.pdbx_seq_one_letter_code
_entity_poly.pdbx_strand_id
1 'polypeptide(L)'
;MYGLELIMLGHAKLLLELLNCDLHHARAAATRQLRYDDCGLSSKERDHQLLLRSKDQNELVRLEAVTAATYIATPQAFQAVLAAIQRPREAHLDYSIRTAQGAESLLPFWRETTPLTIEQFMAAFNLSSQTKAGSSTLNARDAAFDSQANLAEIKISCITGRLLFSKKRFEVEAGQAVKLVFTNPDATPHNLLILQSGTPVESVGLAANEMAKSPEGAKNNFVPDDERILHFTKMLGPNSSETLRFLAPEQPGTYPFLCTFPGHWVLMKGEMIVK
;
A
#
# COMPACT_ATOMS: atom_id res chain seq x y z
N MET A 1 -1.36 -32.02 -34.29
CA MET A 1 -0.27 -31.26 -33.64
C MET A 1 0.06 -29.97 -34.41
N TYR A 2 0.24 -29.98 -35.73
CA TYR A 2 0.58 -28.77 -36.53
C TYR A 2 -0.44 -27.61 -36.51
N GLY A 3 -1.72 -27.83 -36.26
CA GLY A 3 -2.73 -26.78 -36.28
C GLY A 3 -2.68 -25.86 -35.04
N LEU A 4 -2.34 -26.39 -33.86
CA LEU A 4 -2.18 -25.63 -32.63
C LEU A 4 -0.91 -24.76 -32.65
N GLU A 5 0.19 -25.27 -33.21
CA GLU A 5 1.43 -24.49 -33.34
C GLU A 5 1.26 -23.29 -34.29
N LEU A 6 0.52 -23.47 -35.40
CA LEU A 6 0.23 -22.37 -36.32
C LEU A 6 -0.66 -21.30 -35.72
N ILE A 7 -1.63 -21.69 -34.90
CA ILE A 7 -2.49 -20.74 -34.16
C ILE A 7 -1.67 -19.98 -33.12
N MET A 8 -0.81 -20.65 -32.35
CA MET A 8 0.05 -20.03 -31.35
C MET A 8 1.08 -19.08 -31.96
N LEU A 9 1.67 -19.43 -33.09
CA LEU A 9 2.56 -18.54 -33.85
C LEU A 9 1.83 -17.30 -34.38
N GLY A 10 0.59 -17.46 -34.83
CA GLY A 10 -0.26 -16.32 -35.23
C GLY A 10 -0.56 -15.38 -34.07
N HIS A 11 -0.84 -15.92 -32.89
CA HIS A 11 -1.09 -15.11 -31.68
C HIS A 11 0.17 -14.37 -31.24
N ALA A 12 1.33 -15.01 -31.20
CA ALA A 12 2.59 -14.38 -30.85
C ALA A 12 2.95 -13.21 -31.78
N LYS A 13 2.79 -13.42 -33.09
CA LYS A 13 3.04 -12.36 -34.09
C LYS A 13 2.11 -11.16 -33.89
N LEU A 14 0.80 -11.40 -33.77
CA LEU A 14 -0.18 -10.34 -33.55
C LEU A 14 0.09 -9.60 -32.23
N LEU A 15 0.42 -10.32 -31.15
CA LEU A 15 0.76 -9.71 -29.87
C LEU A 15 1.97 -8.78 -30.00
N LEU A 16 3.05 -9.20 -30.67
CA LEU A 16 4.23 -8.37 -30.90
C LEU A 16 3.93 -7.14 -31.77
N GLU A 17 3.08 -7.27 -32.80
CA GLU A 17 2.63 -6.14 -33.62
C GLU A 17 1.85 -5.11 -32.76
N LEU A 18 0.92 -5.57 -31.93
CA LEU A 18 0.14 -4.71 -31.03
C LEU A 18 0.99 -4.06 -29.94
N LEU A 19 1.98 -4.78 -29.38
CA LEU A 19 2.93 -4.22 -28.43
C LEU A 19 3.76 -3.07 -29.01
N ASN A 20 3.97 -3.04 -30.32
CA ASN A 20 4.80 -2.04 -31.00
C ASN A 20 3.99 -1.03 -31.84
N CYS A 21 2.66 -1.06 -31.83
CA CYS A 21 1.84 -0.14 -32.61
C CYS A 21 1.82 1.28 -31.98
N ASP A 22 1.48 2.28 -32.78
CA ASP A 22 1.44 3.70 -32.35
C ASP A 22 0.32 3.98 -31.35
N LEU A 23 -0.78 3.21 -31.38
CA LEU A 23 -1.93 3.39 -30.51
C LEU A 23 -1.65 2.91 -29.09
N HIS A 24 -1.49 3.83 -28.15
CA HIS A 24 -1.17 3.48 -26.77
C HIS A 24 -2.23 2.58 -26.09
N HIS A 25 -3.51 2.74 -26.42
CA HIS A 25 -4.56 1.85 -25.89
C HIS A 25 -4.40 0.39 -26.36
N ALA A 26 -4.02 0.20 -27.63
CA ALA A 26 -3.75 -1.14 -28.15
C ALA A 26 -2.46 -1.72 -27.53
N ARG A 27 -1.39 -0.91 -27.40
CA ARG A 27 -0.18 -1.33 -26.67
C ARG A 27 -0.48 -1.70 -25.22
N ALA A 28 -1.31 -0.93 -24.51
CA ALA A 28 -1.70 -1.23 -23.14
C ALA A 28 -2.48 -2.54 -23.04
N ALA A 29 -3.46 -2.76 -23.93
CA ALA A 29 -4.22 -4.00 -23.99
C ALA A 29 -3.32 -5.22 -24.29
N ALA A 30 -2.37 -5.06 -25.21
CA ALA A 30 -1.37 -6.10 -25.53
C ALA A 30 -0.42 -6.35 -24.34
N THR A 31 0.01 -5.29 -23.63
CA THR A 31 0.87 -5.39 -22.46
C THR A 31 0.19 -6.18 -21.33
N ARG A 32 -1.11 -6.02 -21.16
CA ARG A 32 -1.91 -6.80 -20.21
C ARG A 32 -1.85 -8.30 -20.46
N GLN A 33 -1.71 -8.73 -21.72
CA GLN A 33 -1.63 -10.15 -22.06
C GLN A 33 -0.32 -10.80 -21.59
N LEU A 34 0.74 -10.03 -21.36
CA LEU A 34 2.03 -10.56 -20.91
C LEU A 34 1.95 -11.25 -19.54
N ARG A 35 0.90 -11.02 -18.75
CA ARG A 35 0.69 -11.70 -17.47
C ARG A 35 0.36 -13.19 -17.59
N TYR A 36 -0.05 -13.65 -18.77
CA TYR A 36 -0.45 -15.04 -19.00
C TYR A 36 0.69 -15.85 -19.60
N ASP A 37 0.91 -17.07 -19.10
CA ASP A 37 1.95 -17.98 -19.60
C ASP A 37 1.69 -18.46 -21.02
N ASP A 38 0.43 -18.49 -21.42
CA ASP A 38 -0.04 -18.90 -22.74
C ASP A 38 -0.18 -17.74 -23.75
N CYS A 39 0.46 -16.60 -23.49
CA CYS A 39 0.41 -15.43 -24.39
C CYS A 39 1.11 -15.68 -25.75
N GLY A 40 1.69 -16.85 -25.97
CA GLY A 40 2.36 -17.26 -27.21
C GLY A 40 3.83 -16.84 -27.31
N LEU A 41 4.35 -16.09 -26.34
CA LEU A 41 5.77 -15.70 -26.29
C LEU A 41 6.57 -16.66 -25.41
N SER A 42 7.86 -16.83 -25.70
CA SER A 42 8.78 -17.47 -24.76
C SER A 42 8.91 -16.63 -23.49
N SER A 43 9.25 -17.24 -22.36
CA SER A 43 9.45 -16.53 -21.10
C SER A 43 10.48 -15.40 -21.23
N LYS A 44 11.56 -15.64 -21.98
CA LYS A 44 12.60 -14.62 -22.24
C LYS A 44 12.07 -13.45 -23.05
N GLU A 45 11.28 -13.69 -24.09
CA GLU A 45 10.68 -12.64 -24.91
C GLU A 45 9.61 -11.87 -24.11
N ARG A 46 8.78 -12.58 -23.36
CA ARG A 46 7.79 -11.98 -22.45
C ARG A 46 8.44 -11.01 -21.45
N ASP A 47 9.50 -11.46 -20.79
CA ASP A 47 10.26 -10.62 -19.83
C ASP A 47 10.89 -9.40 -20.52
N HIS A 48 11.42 -9.58 -21.73
CA HIS A 48 11.97 -8.49 -22.53
C HIS A 48 10.89 -7.45 -22.88
N GLN A 49 9.75 -7.90 -23.39
CA GLN A 49 8.63 -7.01 -23.73
C GLN A 49 8.08 -6.30 -22.48
N LEU A 50 7.97 -6.99 -21.35
CA LEU A 50 7.55 -6.42 -20.09
C LEU A 50 8.45 -5.24 -19.67
N LEU A 51 9.77 -5.43 -19.73
CA LEU A 51 10.75 -4.39 -19.42
C LEU A 51 10.69 -3.21 -20.41
N LEU A 52 10.44 -3.46 -21.70
CA LEU A 52 10.23 -2.40 -22.68
C LEU A 52 8.97 -1.59 -22.37
N ARG A 53 7.85 -2.26 -22.09
CA ARG A 53 6.56 -1.59 -21.81
C ARG A 53 6.57 -0.83 -20.48
N SER A 54 7.33 -1.28 -19.50
CA SER A 54 7.51 -0.53 -18.24
C SER A 54 8.22 0.82 -18.43
N LYS A 55 8.89 1.03 -19.57
CA LYS A 55 9.54 2.27 -19.97
C LYS A 55 8.78 3.03 -21.05
N ASP A 56 7.55 2.64 -21.39
CA ASP A 56 6.74 3.29 -22.43
C ASP A 56 6.50 4.77 -22.08
N GLN A 57 6.37 5.60 -23.12
CA GLN A 57 6.07 7.03 -22.92
C GLN A 57 4.68 7.22 -22.29
N ASN A 58 3.72 6.38 -22.66
CA ASN A 58 2.36 6.46 -22.16
C ASN A 58 2.21 5.73 -20.83
N GLU A 59 1.61 6.40 -19.85
CA GLU A 59 1.45 5.88 -18.50
C GLU A 59 0.56 4.65 -18.40
N LEU A 60 -0.52 4.57 -19.19
CA LEU A 60 -1.42 3.41 -19.21
C LEU A 60 -0.67 2.14 -19.61
N VAL A 61 0.27 2.23 -20.56
CA VAL A 61 1.11 1.10 -20.96
C VAL A 61 2.03 0.68 -19.82
N ARG A 62 2.65 1.63 -19.12
CA ARG A 62 3.49 1.36 -17.94
C ARG A 62 2.69 0.75 -16.79
N LEU A 63 1.46 1.21 -16.56
CA LEU A 63 0.56 0.67 -15.56
C LEU A 63 0.24 -0.81 -15.84
N GLU A 64 -0.08 -1.15 -17.09
CA GLU A 64 -0.32 -2.53 -17.47
C GLU A 64 0.94 -3.40 -17.36
N ALA A 65 2.13 -2.84 -17.64
CA ALA A 65 3.38 -3.56 -17.45
C ALA A 65 3.66 -3.85 -15.97
N VAL A 66 3.45 -2.90 -15.07
CA VAL A 66 3.58 -3.11 -13.62
C VAL A 66 2.56 -4.15 -13.14
N THR A 67 1.31 -4.03 -13.58
CA THR A 67 0.27 -4.99 -13.24
C THR A 67 0.62 -6.39 -13.74
N ALA A 68 1.08 -6.53 -15.00
CA ALA A 68 1.50 -7.83 -15.53
C ALA A 68 2.68 -8.42 -14.75
N ALA A 69 3.64 -7.59 -14.32
CA ALA A 69 4.78 -8.01 -13.52
C ALA A 69 4.38 -8.71 -12.22
N THR A 70 3.27 -8.31 -11.59
CA THR A 70 2.79 -8.92 -10.34
C THR A 70 2.29 -10.37 -10.50
N TYR A 71 2.16 -10.87 -11.71
CA TYR A 71 1.78 -12.25 -12.01
C TYR A 71 2.98 -13.12 -12.45
N ILE A 72 4.16 -12.51 -12.59
CA ILE A 72 5.36 -13.15 -13.15
C ILE A 72 6.46 -13.19 -12.10
N ALA A 73 6.85 -14.40 -11.68
CA ALA A 73 7.87 -14.59 -10.64
C ALA A 73 9.28 -14.65 -11.26
N THR A 74 9.74 -13.55 -11.90
CA THR A 74 11.08 -13.46 -12.47
C THR A 74 11.82 -12.20 -12.01
N PRO A 75 13.18 -12.23 -11.97
CA PRO A 75 13.98 -11.02 -11.70
C PRO A 75 13.69 -9.90 -12.69
N GLN A 76 13.35 -10.23 -13.93
CA GLN A 76 13.05 -9.27 -14.99
C GLN A 76 11.70 -8.59 -14.77
N ALA A 77 10.69 -9.32 -14.27
CA ALA A 77 9.43 -8.74 -13.87
C ALA A 77 9.62 -7.73 -12.72
N PHE A 78 10.46 -8.07 -11.75
CA PHE A 78 10.86 -7.14 -10.69
C PHE A 78 11.56 -5.90 -11.26
N GLN A 79 12.50 -6.06 -12.19
CA GLN A 79 13.18 -4.94 -12.85
C GLN A 79 12.21 -4.06 -13.65
N ALA A 80 11.14 -4.62 -14.22
CA ALA A 80 10.11 -3.85 -14.89
C ALA A 80 9.37 -2.90 -13.93
N VAL A 81 9.05 -3.36 -12.72
CA VAL A 81 8.46 -2.50 -11.68
C VAL A 81 9.41 -1.35 -11.32
N LEU A 82 10.70 -1.64 -11.09
CA LEU A 82 11.71 -0.61 -10.78
C LEU A 82 11.89 0.38 -11.94
N ALA A 83 11.84 -0.07 -13.19
CA ALA A 83 11.99 0.78 -14.36
C ALA A 83 10.82 1.75 -14.54
N ALA A 84 9.59 1.33 -14.19
CA ALA A 84 8.41 2.18 -14.28
C ALA A 84 8.47 3.41 -13.34
N ILE A 85 9.24 3.33 -12.25
CA ILE A 85 9.40 4.40 -11.26
C ILE A 85 10.19 5.59 -11.83
N GLN A 86 11.07 5.35 -12.78
CA GLN A 86 12.03 6.34 -13.28
C GLN A 86 11.41 7.38 -14.23
N ARG A 87 10.10 7.32 -14.49
CA ARG A 87 9.37 8.23 -15.38
C ARG A 87 8.26 8.96 -14.65
N PRO A 88 7.79 10.11 -15.16
CA PRO A 88 6.65 10.83 -14.59
C PRO A 88 5.44 9.91 -14.42
N ARG A 89 4.75 10.03 -13.30
CA ARG A 89 3.67 9.14 -12.91
C ARG A 89 2.47 9.92 -12.40
N GLU A 90 1.30 9.38 -12.65
CA GLU A 90 0.04 9.80 -12.04
C GLU A 90 -0.40 8.82 -10.96
N ALA A 91 -1.47 9.15 -10.24
CA ALA A 91 -1.91 8.42 -9.07
C ALA A 91 -2.17 6.92 -9.30
N HIS A 92 -2.67 6.54 -10.48
CA HIS A 92 -3.00 5.14 -10.78
C HIS A 92 -1.75 4.27 -10.93
N LEU A 93 -0.72 4.76 -11.63
CA LEU A 93 0.54 4.04 -11.77
C LEU A 93 1.27 3.99 -10.43
N ASP A 94 1.29 5.08 -9.67
CA ASP A 94 1.84 5.10 -8.31
C ASP A 94 1.19 4.05 -7.41
N TYR A 95 -0.13 3.94 -7.44
CA TYR A 95 -0.86 2.91 -6.72
C TYR A 95 -0.45 1.50 -7.14
N SER A 96 -0.40 1.23 -8.46
CA SER A 96 -0.02 -0.09 -8.99
C SER A 96 1.41 -0.49 -8.59
N ILE A 97 2.37 0.45 -8.62
CA ILE A 97 3.75 0.19 -8.20
C ILE A 97 3.82 -0.11 -6.69
N ARG A 98 3.10 0.64 -5.86
CA ARG A 98 3.01 0.37 -4.41
C ARG A 98 2.41 -1.00 -4.12
N THR A 99 1.36 -1.37 -4.84
CA THR A 99 0.70 -2.68 -4.71
C THR A 99 1.64 -3.82 -5.14
N ALA A 100 2.47 -3.59 -6.16
CA ALA A 100 3.43 -4.57 -6.62
C ALA A 100 4.48 -4.98 -5.56
N GLN A 101 4.74 -4.13 -4.55
CA GLN A 101 5.62 -4.49 -3.43
C GLN A 101 5.10 -5.67 -2.61
N GLY A 102 3.76 -5.79 -2.49
CA GLY A 102 3.10 -6.87 -1.75
C GLY A 102 2.76 -8.10 -2.59
N ALA A 103 3.07 -8.10 -3.89
CA ALA A 103 2.79 -9.24 -4.77
C ALA A 103 3.66 -10.44 -4.41
N GLU A 104 3.05 -11.59 -4.11
CA GLU A 104 3.76 -12.81 -3.70
C GLU A 104 4.85 -13.24 -4.69
N SER A 105 4.59 -13.08 -5.99
CA SER A 105 5.53 -13.37 -7.07
C SER A 105 6.81 -12.54 -7.01
N LEU A 106 6.75 -11.32 -6.46
CA LEU A 106 7.86 -10.35 -6.42
C LEU A 106 8.53 -10.27 -5.04
N LEU A 107 7.89 -10.77 -3.96
CA LEU A 107 8.44 -10.74 -2.60
C LEU A 107 9.86 -11.30 -2.46
N PRO A 108 10.24 -12.42 -3.12
CA PRO A 108 11.61 -12.94 -3.03
C PRO A 108 12.64 -11.92 -3.50
N PHE A 109 12.36 -11.23 -4.61
CA PHE A 109 13.28 -10.26 -5.22
C PHE A 109 13.41 -8.98 -4.39
N TRP A 110 12.34 -8.54 -3.72
CA TRP A 110 12.41 -7.42 -2.76
C TRP A 110 13.34 -7.74 -1.58
N ARG A 111 13.33 -8.98 -1.08
CA ARG A 111 14.17 -9.41 0.04
C ARG A 111 15.65 -9.50 -0.33
N GLU A 112 15.95 -9.81 -1.59
CA GLU A 112 17.32 -9.92 -2.12
C GLU A 112 17.88 -8.59 -2.60
N THR A 113 17.03 -7.57 -2.69
CA THR A 113 17.42 -6.24 -3.19
C THR A 113 18.27 -5.47 -2.17
N THR A 114 19.28 -4.76 -2.67
CA THR A 114 20.13 -3.95 -1.82
C THR A 114 19.37 -2.81 -1.13
N PRO A 115 19.75 -2.41 0.10
CA PRO A 115 19.16 -1.26 0.78
C PRO A 115 19.09 0.01 -0.07
N LEU A 116 20.12 0.27 -0.88
CA LEU A 116 20.17 1.41 -1.79
C LEU A 116 19.04 1.40 -2.83
N THR A 117 18.70 0.24 -3.40
CA THR A 117 17.60 0.13 -4.38
C THR A 117 16.25 0.37 -3.70
N ILE A 118 16.08 -0.11 -2.46
CA ILE A 118 14.88 0.14 -1.65
C ILE A 118 14.78 1.63 -1.32
N GLU A 119 15.87 2.28 -0.92
CA GLU A 119 15.90 3.72 -0.64
C GLU A 119 15.54 4.55 -1.87
N GLN A 120 16.07 4.23 -3.05
CA GLN A 120 15.72 4.90 -4.30
C GLN A 120 14.25 4.71 -4.65
N PHE A 121 13.72 3.51 -4.46
CA PHE A 121 12.30 3.23 -4.64
C PHE A 121 11.44 4.06 -3.69
N MET A 122 11.77 4.06 -2.40
CA MET A 122 11.05 4.81 -1.37
C MET A 122 11.14 6.32 -1.59
N ALA A 123 12.30 6.83 -1.98
CA ALA A 123 12.49 8.24 -2.29
C ALA A 123 11.62 8.70 -3.47
N ALA A 124 11.45 7.84 -4.50
CA ALA A 124 10.61 8.12 -5.66
C ALA A 124 9.14 8.34 -5.31
N PHE A 125 8.66 7.83 -4.17
CA PHE A 125 7.29 8.02 -3.69
C PHE A 125 7.16 9.11 -2.62
N ASN A 126 8.21 9.90 -2.34
CA ASN A 126 8.27 10.77 -1.16
C ASN A 126 7.88 10.02 0.13
N LEU A 127 7.92 8.71 0.09
CA LEU A 127 7.93 7.87 1.25
C LEU A 127 9.33 8.00 1.82
N SER A 128 9.70 9.24 2.25
CA SER A 128 10.88 9.38 3.08
C SER A 128 10.71 8.31 4.16
N SER A 129 11.62 7.35 4.13
CA SER A 129 11.87 6.54 5.30
C SER A 129 12.21 7.53 6.41
N GLN A 130 11.21 7.97 7.14
CA GLN A 130 11.40 8.39 8.51
C GLN A 130 11.71 7.13 9.34
N THR A 131 12.49 6.23 8.77
CA THR A 131 13.37 5.32 9.47
C THR A 131 14.69 6.06 9.75
N LYS A 132 14.63 7.25 10.26
CA LYS A 132 15.41 7.43 11.46
C LYS A 132 14.63 6.62 12.49
N ALA A 133 15.18 5.45 12.89
CA ALA A 133 15.25 5.14 14.28
C ALA A 133 15.72 6.46 14.93
N GLY A 134 14.79 7.38 15.03
CA GLY A 134 14.94 8.52 15.87
C GLY A 134 15.06 7.90 17.23
N SER A 135 16.21 7.91 17.76
CA SER A 135 16.37 8.36 19.10
C SER A 135 15.54 9.65 19.15
N SER A 136 14.23 9.53 19.21
CA SER A 136 13.39 10.59 19.63
C SER A 136 13.76 10.75 21.08
N THR A 137 14.57 11.74 21.34
CA THR A 137 14.54 12.37 22.64
C THR A 137 13.06 12.69 22.81
N LEU A 138 12.37 11.80 23.59
CA LEU A 138 11.00 12.03 24.04
C LEU A 138 10.98 13.46 24.49
N ASN A 139 10.19 14.32 23.85
CA ASN A 139 10.12 15.67 24.32
C ASN A 139 9.60 15.61 25.76
N ALA A 140 9.91 16.57 26.60
CA ALA A 140 9.58 16.54 28.03
C ALA A 140 8.08 16.30 28.28
N ARG A 141 7.21 16.68 27.33
CA ARG A 141 5.77 16.48 27.36
C ARG A 141 5.38 15.01 27.17
N ASP A 142 6.01 14.32 26.24
CA ASP A 142 5.77 12.89 25.98
C ASP A 142 6.26 12.05 27.15
N ALA A 143 7.44 12.39 27.71
CA ALA A 143 7.97 11.74 28.89
C ALA A 143 7.06 11.90 30.12
N ALA A 144 6.50 13.10 30.33
CA ALA A 144 5.53 13.36 31.38
C ALA A 144 4.22 12.58 31.18
N PHE A 145 3.75 12.45 29.94
CA PHE A 145 2.59 11.63 29.63
C PHE A 145 2.86 10.15 29.91
N ASP A 146 4.01 9.64 29.46
CA ASP A 146 4.41 8.24 29.62
C ASP A 146 4.69 7.86 31.10
N SER A 147 4.86 8.83 32.01
CA SER A 147 5.09 8.59 33.44
C SER A 147 3.81 8.47 34.28
N GLN A 148 2.62 8.58 33.68
CA GLN A 148 1.36 8.47 34.40
C GLN A 148 1.18 7.06 34.98
N ALA A 149 0.76 6.97 36.23
CA ALA A 149 0.65 5.71 36.96
C ALA A 149 -0.42 4.74 36.38
N ASN A 150 -1.41 5.27 35.68
CA ASN A 150 -2.50 4.51 35.04
C ASN A 150 -2.32 4.36 33.53
N LEU A 151 -1.11 4.51 33.00
CA LEU A 151 -0.85 4.43 31.58
C LEU A 151 -1.15 3.04 31.02
N ALA A 152 -2.05 2.96 30.03
CA ALA A 152 -2.25 1.75 29.22
C ALA A 152 -1.33 1.76 28.01
N GLU A 153 -0.42 0.79 27.90
CA GLU A 153 0.40 0.60 26.70
C GLU A 153 -0.27 -0.39 25.76
N ILE A 154 -0.67 0.06 24.59
CA ILE A 154 -1.32 -0.72 23.55
C ILE A 154 -0.40 -0.80 22.34
N LYS A 155 -0.08 -2.02 21.90
CA LYS A 155 0.68 -2.26 20.67
C LYS A 155 -0.22 -2.91 19.65
N ILE A 156 -0.33 -2.29 18.48
CA ILE A 156 -1.08 -2.78 17.32
C ILE A 156 -0.14 -2.76 16.11
N SER A 157 -0.13 -3.82 15.34
CA SER A 157 0.59 -3.88 14.06
C SER A 157 -0.34 -4.32 12.93
N CYS A 158 0.10 -4.11 11.69
CA CYS A 158 -0.51 -4.78 10.56
C CYS A 158 -0.06 -6.24 10.52
N ILE A 159 -0.90 -7.15 10.03
CA ILE A 159 -0.50 -8.52 9.72
C ILE A 159 0.00 -8.52 8.27
N THR A 160 1.28 -8.81 8.09
CA THR A 160 1.93 -8.82 6.77
C THR A 160 1.17 -9.67 5.75
N GLY A 161 0.90 -9.10 4.58
CA GLY A 161 0.17 -9.74 3.50
C GLY A 161 -1.34 -9.92 3.77
N ARG A 162 -1.87 -9.28 4.81
CA ARG A 162 -3.30 -9.32 5.14
C ARG A 162 -3.80 -7.92 5.50
N LEU A 163 -5.02 -7.59 5.08
CA LEU A 163 -5.67 -6.34 5.45
C LEU A 163 -6.30 -6.45 6.84
N LEU A 164 -5.47 -6.73 7.86
CA LEU A 164 -5.91 -6.94 9.23
C LEU A 164 -4.96 -6.29 10.22
N PHE A 165 -5.51 -5.76 11.31
CA PHE A 165 -4.74 -5.42 12.50
C PHE A 165 -4.43 -6.67 13.33
N SER A 166 -3.29 -6.68 14.00
CA SER A 166 -2.88 -7.75 14.93
C SER A 166 -3.79 -7.87 16.13
N LYS A 167 -4.49 -6.79 16.50
CA LYS A 167 -5.53 -6.76 17.51
C LYS A 167 -6.80 -6.21 16.92
N LYS A 168 -7.89 -6.95 17.04
CA LYS A 168 -9.24 -6.51 16.65
C LYS A 168 -10.00 -5.84 17.78
N ARG A 169 -9.52 -5.99 19.00
CA ARG A 169 -10.14 -5.42 20.21
C ARG A 169 -9.10 -5.18 21.29
N PHE A 170 -9.23 -4.07 21.99
CA PHE A 170 -8.52 -3.80 23.25
C PHE A 170 -9.43 -3.00 24.19
N GLU A 171 -9.10 -2.99 25.48
CA GLU A 171 -9.90 -2.40 26.53
C GLU A 171 -9.07 -1.37 27.29
N VAL A 172 -9.72 -0.29 27.71
CA VAL A 172 -9.17 0.80 28.54
C VAL A 172 -10.25 1.31 29.47
N GLU A 173 -9.86 1.95 30.58
CA GLU A 173 -10.80 2.61 31.50
C GLU A 173 -11.14 4.03 31.00
N ALA A 174 -12.33 4.54 31.37
CA ALA A 174 -12.71 5.91 31.07
C ALA A 174 -11.67 6.91 31.62
N GLY A 175 -11.28 7.89 30.82
CA GLY A 175 -10.26 8.88 31.19
C GLY A 175 -8.84 8.35 31.33
N GLN A 176 -8.59 7.07 31.10
CA GLN A 176 -7.26 6.47 31.22
C GLN A 176 -6.28 7.04 30.20
N ALA A 177 -5.03 7.30 30.64
CA ALA A 177 -3.95 7.64 29.73
C ALA A 177 -3.60 6.44 28.86
N VAL A 178 -3.56 6.62 27.53
CA VAL A 178 -3.29 5.57 26.55
C VAL A 178 -2.10 5.96 25.69
N LYS A 179 -1.12 5.04 25.62
CA LYS A 179 -0.01 5.09 24.69
C LYS A 179 -0.19 3.95 23.68
N LEU A 180 -0.69 4.30 22.50
CA LEU A 180 -0.89 3.34 21.43
C LEU A 180 0.26 3.42 20.43
N VAL A 181 1.02 2.33 20.31
CA VAL A 181 2.09 2.19 19.32
C VAL A 181 1.54 1.41 18.14
N PHE A 182 1.41 2.09 17.00
CA PHE A 182 1.03 1.46 15.74
C PHE A 182 2.26 1.21 14.89
N THR A 183 2.44 -0.03 14.41
CA THR A 183 3.59 -0.45 13.60
C THR A 183 3.11 -1.05 12.30
N ASN A 184 3.71 -0.66 11.20
CA ASN A 184 3.46 -1.22 9.88
C ASN A 184 4.64 -2.09 9.41
N PRO A 185 4.66 -3.41 9.63
CA PRO A 185 5.64 -4.32 9.05
C PRO A 185 5.32 -4.72 7.60
N ASP A 186 4.14 -4.31 7.07
CA ASP A 186 3.69 -4.65 5.73
C ASP A 186 4.36 -3.75 4.68
N ALA A 187 4.42 -4.24 3.44
CA ALA A 187 4.87 -3.47 2.29
C ALA A 187 3.88 -2.37 1.88
N THR A 188 2.59 -2.57 2.15
CA THR A 188 1.52 -1.61 1.86
C THR A 188 1.43 -0.54 2.94
N PRO A 189 1.23 0.74 2.59
CA PRO A 189 1.00 1.78 3.58
C PRO A 189 -0.30 1.58 4.35
N HIS A 190 -0.26 1.84 5.66
CA HIS A 190 -1.42 1.75 6.55
C HIS A 190 -1.43 2.91 7.54
N ASN A 191 -2.63 3.30 7.98
CA ASN A 191 -2.84 4.17 9.12
C ASN A 191 -3.82 3.51 10.12
N LEU A 192 -4.01 4.16 11.26
CA LEU A 192 -4.99 3.77 12.26
C LEU A 192 -5.75 5.02 12.70
N LEU A 193 -7.07 5.01 12.52
CA LEU A 193 -7.97 6.05 13.02
C LEU A 193 -8.85 5.47 14.11
N ILE A 194 -9.09 6.23 15.18
CA ILE A 194 -10.05 5.90 16.25
C ILE A 194 -11.23 6.85 16.12
N LEU A 195 -12.44 6.29 16.09
CA LEU A 195 -13.68 7.05 15.88
C LEU A 195 -14.46 7.19 17.17
N GLN A 196 -15.36 8.17 17.22
CA GLN A 196 -16.39 8.30 18.28
C GLN A 196 -17.26 7.04 18.34
N SER A 197 -17.75 6.74 19.54
CA SER A 197 -18.70 5.65 19.74
C SER A 197 -19.95 5.83 18.89
N GLY A 198 -20.44 4.72 18.31
CA GLY A 198 -21.60 4.73 17.43
C GLY A 198 -21.35 5.21 16.00
N THR A 199 -20.13 5.63 15.66
CA THR A 199 -19.81 6.03 14.28
C THR A 199 -19.77 4.80 13.37
N PRO A 200 -20.55 4.77 12.25
CA PRO A 200 -20.43 3.72 11.26
C PRO A 200 -19.08 3.80 10.56
N VAL A 201 -18.26 2.74 10.67
CA VAL A 201 -16.95 2.64 10.01
C VAL A 201 -17.06 2.88 8.51
N GLU A 202 -18.15 2.39 7.89
CA GLU A 202 -18.43 2.54 6.47
C GLU A 202 -18.49 4.01 6.02
N SER A 203 -19.10 4.90 6.80
CA SER A 203 -19.22 6.31 6.45
C SER A 203 -17.87 7.00 6.32
N VAL A 204 -16.94 6.73 7.25
CA VAL A 204 -15.58 7.28 7.23
C VAL A 204 -14.74 6.60 6.15
N GLY A 205 -14.90 5.29 5.97
CA GLY A 205 -14.20 4.52 4.94
C GLY A 205 -14.57 4.95 3.51
N LEU A 206 -15.85 5.22 3.25
CA LEU A 206 -16.31 5.75 1.96
C LEU A 206 -15.80 7.16 1.72
N ALA A 207 -15.80 8.03 2.74
CA ALA A 207 -15.23 9.37 2.63
C ALA A 207 -13.73 9.32 2.30
N ALA A 208 -12.97 8.40 2.91
CA ALA A 208 -11.56 8.18 2.59
C ALA A 208 -11.35 7.66 1.14
N ASN A 209 -12.24 6.79 0.65
CA ASN A 209 -12.21 6.36 -0.76
C ASN A 209 -12.45 7.52 -1.74
N GLU A 210 -13.35 8.46 -1.40
CA GLU A 210 -13.55 9.66 -2.22
C GLU A 210 -12.29 10.53 -2.27
N MET A 211 -11.56 10.66 -1.15
CA MET A 211 -10.29 11.40 -1.11
C MET A 211 -9.23 10.79 -2.05
N ALA A 212 -9.29 9.49 -2.31
CA ALA A 212 -8.36 8.82 -3.23
C ALA A 212 -8.50 9.27 -4.70
N LYS A 213 -9.59 9.95 -5.04
CA LYS A 213 -9.83 10.50 -6.38
C LYS A 213 -9.03 11.79 -6.66
N SER A 214 -8.36 12.33 -5.65
CA SER A 214 -7.54 13.53 -5.78
C SER A 214 -6.14 13.37 -5.18
N PRO A 215 -5.13 14.07 -5.69
CA PRO A 215 -3.78 14.08 -5.11
C PRO A 215 -3.74 14.56 -3.66
N GLU A 216 -4.70 15.39 -3.25
CA GLU A 216 -4.81 15.92 -1.89
C GLU A 216 -5.14 14.83 -0.87
N GLY A 217 -5.85 13.78 -1.26
CA GLY A 217 -6.16 12.67 -0.38
C GLY A 217 -4.91 11.99 0.18
N ALA A 218 -3.93 11.73 -0.66
CA ALA A 218 -2.64 11.15 -0.24
C ALA A 218 -1.85 12.10 0.68
N LYS A 219 -1.84 13.42 0.39
CA LYS A 219 -1.19 14.43 1.23
C LYS A 219 -1.82 14.50 2.62
N ASN A 220 -3.12 14.30 2.72
CA ASN A 220 -3.87 14.30 3.97
C ASN A 220 -3.95 12.89 4.60
N ASN A 221 -3.07 11.94 4.20
CA ASN A 221 -3.02 10.60 4.74
C ASN A 221 -4.33 9.81 4.61
N PHE A 222 -5.20 10.16 3.66
CA PHE A 222 -6.56 9.65 3.50
C PHE A 222 -7.41 9.77 4.78
N VAL A 223 -7.15 10.78 5.59
CA VAL A 223 -7.94 11.10 6.78
C VAL A 223 -8.99 12.13 6.39
N PRO A 224 -10.30 11.76 6.37
CA PRO A 224 -11.36 12.70 6.08
C PRO A 224 -11.44 13.83 7.12
N ASP A 225 -11.90 14.99 6.70
CA ASP A 225 -12.29 16.07 7.61
C ASP A 225 -13.65 15.74 8.23
N ASP A 226 -13.61 15.01 9.36
CA ASP A 226 -14.79 14.46 10.02
C ASP A 226 -14.61 14.55 11.55
N GLU A 227 -15.45 15.30 12.21
CA GLU A 227 -15.42 15.53 13.67
C GLU A 227 -15.55 14.24 14.50
N ARG A 228 -16.01 13.16 13.89
CA ARG A 228 -16.12 11.85 14.54
C ARG A 228 -14.79 11.10 14.62
N ILE A 229 -13.73 11.61 14.00
CA ILE A 229 -12.37 11.06 14.10
C ILE A 229 -11.70 11.68 15.33
N LEU A 230 -11.49 10.88 16.37
CA LEU A 230 -10.89 11.33 17.63
C LEU A 230 -9.36 11.40 17.54
N HIS A 231 -8.74 10.37 17.00
CA HIS A 231 -7.29 10.25 16.90
C HIS A 231 -6.91 9.51 15.62
N PHE A 232 -5.75 9.83 15.06
CA PHE A 232 -5.25 9.14 13.89
C PHE A 232 -3.72 9.18 13.81
N THR A 233 -3.13 8.16 13.19
CA THR A 233 -1.74 8.16 12.77
C THR A 233 -1.61 8.72 11.36
N LYS A 234 -0.43 9.17 11.01
CA LYS A 234 -0.07 9.38 9.60
C LYS A 234 -0.18 8.06 8.84
N MET A 235 -0.15 8.16 7.51
CA MET A 235 0.02 6.99 6.66
C MET A 235 1.44 6.45 6.82
N LEU A 236 1.60 5.30 7.47
CA LEU A 236 2.89 4.67 7.72
C LEU A 236 3.30 3.83 6.53
N GLY A 237 4.47 4.11 5.99
CA GLY A 237 5.13 3.23 5.02
C GLY A 237 5.65 1.93 5.67
N PRO A 238 6.28 1.04 4.88
CA PRO A 238 6.85 -0.20 5.38
C PRO A 238 7.84 0.01 6.52
N ASN A 239 7.81 -0.89 7.51
CA ASN A 239 8.72 -0.91 8.66
C ASN A 239 8.77 0.38 9.48
N SER A 240 7.71 1.17 9.45
CA SER A 240 7.58 2.39 10.23
C SER A 240 6.59 2.25 11.38
N SER A 241 6.71 3.11 12.37
CA SER A 241 5.81 3.14 13.53
C SER A 241 5.52 4.57 13.97
N GLU A 242 4.36 4.77 14.58
CA GLU A 242 3.97 6.01 15.22
C GLU A 242 3.30 5.72 16.56
N THR A 243 3.45 6.65 17.50
CA THR A 243 2.85 6.55 18.83
C THR A 243 1.80 7.64 19.00
N LEU A 244 0.57 7.23 19.24
CA LEU A 244 -0.51 8.11 19.70
C LEU A 244 -0.51 8.13 21.23
N ARG A 245 -0.66 9.33 21.80
CA ARG A 245 -0.83 9.57 23.24
C ARG A 245 -2.11 10.36 23.44
N PHE A 246 -3.06 9.77 24.16
CA PHE A 246 -4.35 10.37 24.38
C PHE A 246 -4.98 9.90 25.68
N LEU A 247 -5.95 10.66 26.19
CA LEU A 247 -6.84 10.19 27.24
C LEU A 247 -8.00 9.43 26.60
N ALA A 248 -8.32 8.25 27.11
CA ALA A 248 -9.51 7.53 26.70
C ALA A 248 -10.75 8.41 26.94
N PRO A 249 -11.78 8.30 26.09
CA PRO A 249 -13.03 9.02 26.32
C PRO A 249 -13.61 8.76 27.71
N GLU A 250 -14.24 9.77 28.28
CA GLU A 250 -14.91 9.66 29.59
C GLU A 250 -16.18 8.80 29.53
N GLN A 251 -16.79 8.65 28.35
CA GLN A 251 -17.99 7.85 28.17
C GLN A 251 -17.63 6.39 27.91
N PRO A 252 -18.10 5.44 28.74
CA PRO A 252 -18.01 4.03 28.41
C PRO A 252 -18.71 3.70 27.10
N GLY A 253 -18.11 2.78 26.32
CA GLY A 253 -18.67 2.44 25.02
C GLY A 253 -17.69 1.74 24.08
N THR A 254 -18.16 1.48 22.88
CA THR A 254 -17.37 0.88 21.80
C THR A 254 -16.96 1.94 20.81
N TYR A 255 -15.67 2.14 20.67
CA TYR A 255 -15.02 3.11 19.80
C TYR A 255 -14.35 2.38 18.65
N PRO A 256 -14.92 2.42 17.44
CA PRO A 256 -14.31 1.74 16.30
C PRO A 256 -12.96 2.31 15.94
N PHE A 257 -12.05 1.46 15.42
CA PHE A 257 -10.86 1.92 14.72
C PHE A 257 -10.69 1.21 13.39
N LEU A 258 -10.06 1.89 12.41
CA LEU A 258 -9.92 1.40 11.04
C LEU A 258 -8.66 1.93 10.37
N CYS A 259 -8.27 1.29 9.25
CA CYS A 259 -7.32 1.85 8.29
C CYS A 259 -8.10 2.53 7.16
N THR A 260 -7.72 3.77 6.81
CA THR A 260 -8.37 4.54 5.74
C THR A 260 -7.58 4.56 4.43
N PHE A 261 -6.48 3.80 4.31
CA PHE A 261 -5.94 3.56 2.98
C PHE A 261 -7.06 3.00 2.08
N PRO A 262 -7.24 3.51 0.84
CA PRO A 262 -8.40 3.22 0.02
C PRO A 262 -8.76 1.74 -0.07
N GLY A 263 -9.99 1.39 0.30
CA GLY A 263 -10.52 0.03 0.31
C GLY A 263 -10.17 -0.82 1.54
N HIS A 264 -9.17 -0.46 2.36
CA HIS A 264 -8.72 -1.29 3.48
C HIS A 264 -9.74 -1.38 4.64
N TRP A 265 -10.50 -0.32 4.87
CA TRP A 265 -11.48 -0.21 5.95
C TRP A 265 -12.53 -1.34 5.96
N VAL A 266 -12.76 -1.98 4.82
CA VAL A 266 -13.71 -3.09 4.70
C VAL A 266 -13.32 -4.25 5.63
N LEU A 267 -12.03 -4.59 5.66
CA LEU A 267 -11.48 -5.71 6.43
C LEU A 267 -10.63 -5.24 7.62
N MET A 268 -9.89 -4.14 7.46
CA MET A 268 -8.89 -3.66 8.41
C MET A 268 -9.53 -2.70 9.41
N LYS A 269 -10.23 -3.25 10.39
CA LYS A 269 -10.96 -2.55 11.45
C LYS A 269 -10.96 -3.33 12.76
N GLY A 270 -11.27 -2.64 13.86
CA GLY A 270 -11.37 -3.20 15.20
C GLY A 270 -12.11 -2.26 16.15
N GLU A 271 -12.03 -2.53 17.45
CA GLU A 271 -12.79 -1.83 18.49
C GLU A 271 -11.92 -1.54 19.73
N MET A 272 -11.92 -0.31 20.18
CA MET A 272 -11.50 0.08 21.53
C MET A 272 -12.73 0.08 22.43
N ILE A 273 -12.67 -0.64 23.54
CA ILE A 273 -13.74 -0.68 24.54
C ILE A 273 -13.31 0.19 25.70
N VAL A 274 -14.10 1.20 25.99
CA VAL A 274 -13.96 2.04 27.19
C VAL A 274 -14.92 1.51 28.24
N LYS A 275 -14.40 1.21 29.43
CA LYS A 275 -15.16 0.70 30.58
C LYS A 275 -15.44 1.78 31.60
#